data_175cffb3022faee1cd3fd1396d6e5fe7
#
_entry.id   175cffb3022faee1cd3fd1396d6e5fe7
#
_cell.length_a   1.000
_cell.length_b   1.000
_cell.length_c   1.000
_cell.angle_alpha   90.00
_cell.angle_beta   90.00
_cell.angle_gamma   90.00
#
_symmetry.space_group_name_H-M   'P 1'
#
loop_
_entity.id
_entity.type
_entity.pdbx_description
1 polymer ?
#
loop_
_entity_poly.entity_id
_entity_poly.type
_entity_poly.pdbx_seq_one_letter_code
_entity_poly.pdbx_strand_id
1 'polypeptide(L)'
;PLRLEVNVALISKRGKTVLAKTYPIKGTPTLRGTSAWCVAVLPLSAPLDSGHYTLRINVEDLQQNQADVVEKPITVIDRRLAFSSVGFYLDKKRTVPASSKLTCGQSLHLKPRYVGWENAAGVYRANQTVSVLDAKTKEVLVSQDFPTRSKAPANQVLTFTGHLGLMTRPGIFILRIQLTDQIAQKSVSQDLSFEVLPR
;
A
#
# COMPACT_ATOMS: atom_id res chain seq x y z
N PRO A 1 -11.07 29.02 -14.13
CA PRO A 1 -10.48 28.26 -13.03
C PRO A 1 -11.34 27.03 -12.72
N LEU A 2 -10.68 25.86 -12.55
CA LEU A 2 -11.37 24.63 -12.17
C LEU A 2 -11.89 24.76 -10.73
N ARG A 3 -13.14 24.38 -10.50
CA ARG A 3 -13.76 24.32 -9.16
C ARG A 3 -14.46 22.98 -9.01
N LEU A 4 -13.77 22.03 -8.36
CA LEU A 4 -14.33 20.72 -8.05
C LEU A 4 -14.54 20.59 -6.54
N GLU A 5 -15.56 19.84 -6.18
CA GLU A 5 -15.76 19.32 -4.84
C GLU A 5 -15.68 17.80 -4.86
N VAL A 6 -14.80 17.24 -4.02
CA VAL A 6 -14.65 15.79 -3.89
C VAL A 6 -15.14 15.37 -2.53
N ASN A 7 -16.24 14.66 -2.48
CA ASN A 7 -16.79 14.07 -1.28
C ASN A 7 -16.40 12.60 -1.19
N VAL A 8 -15.70 12.21 -0.13
CA VAL A 8 -15.28 10.84 0.14
C VAL A 8 -16.03 10.34 1.36
N ALA A 9 -16.78 9.27 1.20
CA ALA A 9 -17.55 8.66 2.27
C ALA A 9 -17.29 7.17 2.40
N LEU A 10 -17.25 6.68 3.63
CA LEU A 10 -17.25 5.26 3.95
C LEU A 10 -18.64 4.87 4.45
N ILE A 11 -19.27 3.94 3.75
CA ILE A 11 -20.64 3.51 3.97
C ILE A 11 -20.64 2.07 4.46
N SER A 12 -21.28 1.81 5.58
CA SER A 12 -21.42 0.45 6.12
C SER A 12 -22.35 -0.41 5.25
N LYS A 13 -22.29 -1.74 5.41
CA LYS A 13 -23.21 -2.67 4.73
C LYS A 13 -24.69 -2.35 4.94
N ARG A 14 -25.04 -1.66 6.02
CA ARG A 14 -26.42 -1.22 6.32
C ARG A 14 -26.78 0.12 5.66
N GLY A 15 -25.96 0.65 4.77
CA GLY A 15 -26.19 1.94 4.09
C GLY A 15 -25.91 3.18 4.95
N LYS A 16 -25.43 3.02 6.20
CA LYS A 16 -25.12 4.15 7.07
C LYS A 16 -23.74 4.72 6.72
N THR A 17 -23.63 6.01 6.49
CA THR A 17 -22.36 6.72 6.39
C THR A 17 -21.66 6.70 7.74
N VAL A 18 -20.49 6.08 7.80
CA VAL A 18 -19.68 5.92 9.03
C VAL A 18 -18.67 7.05 9.12
N LEU A 19 -18.17 7.48 7.98
CA LEU A 19 -17.17 8.52 7.85
C LEU A 19 -17.39 9.26 6.53
N ALA A 20 -17.26 10.59 6.54
CA ALA A 20 -17.28 11.38 5.33
C ALA A 20 -16.36 12.59 5.46
N LYS A 21 -15.78 13.02 4.35
CA LYS A 21 -15.00 14.24 4.29
C LYS A 21 -15.08 14.85 2.89
N THR A 22 -15.21 16.16 2.84
CA THR A 22 -15.28 16.95 1.63
C THR A 22 -13.99 17.71 1.41
N TYR A 23 -13.53 17.73 0.17
CA TYR A 23 -12.29 18.38 -0.27
C TYR A 23 -12.60 19.33 -1.44
N PRO A 24 -12.56 20.65 -1.20
CA PRO A 24 -12.62 21.60 -2.28
C PRO A 24 -11.32 21.64 -3.05
N ILE A 25 -11.38 21.49 -4.37
CA ILE A 25 -10.24 21.56 -5.27
C ILE A 25 -10.37 22.80 -6.15
N LYS A 26 -9.36 23.65 -6.09
CA LYS A 26 -9.25 24.83 -6.95
C LYS A 26 -7.99 24.70 -7.77
N GLY A 27 -8.07 24.98 -9.06
CA GLY A 27 -6.91 24.88 -9.94
C GLY A 27 -7.14 25.57 -11.27
N THR A 28 -6.07 25.71 -12.02
CA THR A 28 -6.14 26.15 -13.41
C THR A 28 -5.92 24.92 -14.29
N PRO A 29 -6.84 24.60 -15.20
CA PRO A 29 -6.61 23.51 -16.15
C PRO A 29 -5.35 23.79 -16.95
N THR A 30 -4.46 22.84 -17.07
CA THR A 30 -3.33 22.96 -18.00
C THR A 30 -3.85 22.83 -19.42
N LEU A 31 -3.32 23.61 -20.35
CA LEU A 31 -3.75 23.72 -21.76
C LEU A 31 -3.77 22.39 -22.55
N ARG A 32 -3.30 21.27 -21.97
CA ARG A 32 -3.29 19.93 -22.59
C ARG A 32 -3.82 18.84 -21.66
N GLY A 33 -4.32 19.17 -20.47
CA GLY A 33 -4.72 18.15 -19.49
C GLY A 33 -6.24 18.02 -19.40
N THR A 34 -6.76 16.87 -19.80
CA THR A 34 -8.15 16.45 -19.51
C THR A 34 -8.26 15.74 -18.15
N SER A 35 -7.16 15.64 -17.39
CA SER A 35 -7.10 14.90 -16.14
C SER A 35 -6.58 15.79 -15.01
N ALA A 36 -7.25 15.78 -13.88
CA ALA A 36 -6.79 16.38 -12.63
C ALA A 36 -6.50 15.26 -11.61
N TRP A 37 -5.39 15.40 -10.89
CA TRP A 37 -5.04 14.47 -9.81
C TRP A 37 -5.34 15.11 -8.47
N CYS A 38 -6.01 14.37 -7.60
CA CYS A 38 -6.14 14.75 -6.20
C CYS A 38 -5.86 13.56 -5.29
N VAL A 39 -5.38 13.86 -4.09
CA VAL A 39 -5.23 12.89 -3.01
C VAL A 39 -6.22 13.25 -1.92
N ALA A 40 -7.22 12.41 -1.73
CA ALA A 40 -8.14 12.52 -0.62
C ALA A 40 -7.69 11.58 0.51
N VAL A 41 -7.56 12.11 1.72
CA VAL A 41 -7.20 11.34 2.91
C VAL A 41 -8.39 11.30 3.85
N LEU A 42 -9.00 10.13 4.01
CA LEU A 42 -10.08 9.91 4.95
C LEU A 42 -9.48 9.45 6.30
N PRO A 43 -9.33 10.34 7.30
CA PRO A 43 -8.75 9.95 8.57
C PRO A 43 -9.72 9.05 9.33
N LEU A 44 -9.28 7.87 9.70
CA LEU A 44 -10.03 6.98 10.58
C LEU A 44 -9.80 7.44 12.03
N SER A 45 -10.60 8.37 12.50
CA SER A 45 -10.50 8.96 13.85
C SER A 45 -11.07 8.06 14.96
N ALA A 46 -11.88 7.08 14.60
CA ALA A 46 -12.42 6.07 15.49
C ALA A 46 -12.14 4.66 14.95
N PRO A 47 -12.01 3.64 15.80
CA PRO A 47 -11.91 2.27 15.33
C PRO A 47 -13.19 1.92 14.56
N LEU A 48 -13.02 1.41 13.36
CA LEU A 48 -14.10 0.81 12.59
C LEU A 48 -14.27 -0.65 13.02
N ASP A 49 -15.51 -1.08 13.13
CA ASP A 49 -15.79 -2.50 13.30
C ASP A 49 -15.31 -3.28 12.07
N SER A 50 -14.88 -4.53 12.28
CA SER A 50 -14.58 -5.41 11.17
C SER A 50 -15.83 -5.70 10.34
N GLY A 51 -15.67 -5.71 9.03
CA GLY A 51 -16.82 -5.91 8.14
C GLY A 51 -16.61 -5.34 6.74
N HIS A 52 -17.68 -5.40 5.96
CA HIS A 52 -17.70 -4.87 4.60
C HIS A 52 -18.27 -3.46 4.57
N TYR A 53 -17.59 -2.60 3.86
CA TYR A 53 -17.94 -1.19 3.64
C TYR A 53 -17.86 -0.87 2.15
N THR A 54 -18.51 0.20 1.76
CA THR A 54 -18.35 0.81 0.43
C THR A 54 -17.67 2.16 0.57
N LEU A 55 -16.54 2.33 -0.11
CA LEU A 55 -15.94 3.66 -0.31
C LEU A 55 -16.67 4.31 -1.48
N ARG A 56 -17.34 5.41 -1.21
CA ARG A 56 -17.99 6.24 -2.23
C ARG A 56 -17.18 7.52 -2.40
N ILE A 57 -16.83 7.82 -3.64
CA ILE A 57 -16.17 9.06 -4.03
C ILE A 57 -17.12 9.77 -4.99
N ASN A 58 -17.62 10.92 -4.60
CA ASN A 58 -18.41 11.81 -5.45
C ASN A 58 -17.54 12.99 -5.85
N VAL A 59 -17.44 13.25 -7.15
CA VAL A 59 -16.71 14.40 -7.71
C VAL A 59 -17.75 15.29 -8.38
N GLU A 60 -17.87 16.52 -7.94
CA GLU A 60 -18.79 17.51 -8.47
C GLU A 60 -18.01 18.67 -9.11
N ASP A 61 -18.33 18.96 -10.37
CA ASP A 61 -17.86 20.18 -11.04
C ASP A 61 -18.86 21.30 -10.76
N LEU A 62 -18.48 22.21 -9.86
CA LEU A 62 -19.31 23.34 -9.43
C LEU A 62 -19.54 24.39 -10.52
N GLN A 63 -18.83 24.32 -11.65
CA GLN A 63 -19.01 25.23 -12.79
C GLN A 63 -19.98 24.68 -13.83
N GLN A 64 -19.88 23.37 -14.07
CA GLN A 64 -20.72 22.71 -15.06
C GLN A 64 -21.96 22.05 -14.46
N ASN A 65 -22.05 22.04 -13.13
CA ASN A 65 -23.11 21.36 -12.37
C ASN A 65 -23.23 19.87 -12.77
N GLN A 66 -22.08 19.22 -12.95
CA GLN A 66 -21.96 17.80 -13.28
C GLN A 66 -21.33 17.06 -12.12
N ALA A 67 -21.81 15.86 -11.86
CA ALA A 67 -21.26 15.00 -10.82
C ALA A 67 -21.02 13.60 -11.37
N ASP A 68 -19.96 12.96 -10.87
CA ASP A 68 -19.66 11.56 -11.11
C ASP A 68 -19.40 10.85 -9.79
N VAL A 69 -19.79 9.58 -9.70
CA VAL A 69 -19.71 8.77 -8.48
C VAL A 69 -18.98 7.47 -8.76
N VAL A 70 -17.95 7.23 -7.96
CA VAL A 70 -17.22 5.95 -7.97
C VAL A 70 -17.42 5.24 -6.65
N GLU A 71 -17.81 3.97 -6.70
CA GLU A 71 -17.94 3.11 -5.53
C GLU A 71 -16.96 1.95 -5.59
N LYS A 72 -16.32 1.66 -4.46
CA LYS A 72 -15.42 0.52 -4.32
C LYS A 72 -15.69 -0.23 -3.03
N PRO A 73 -15.81 -1.57 -3.06
CA PRO A 73 -15.91 -2.36 -1.84
C PRO A 73 -14.60 -2.31 -1.06
N ILE A 74 -14.70 -2.16 0.26
CA ILE A 74 -13.59 -2.21 1.21
C ILE A 74 -13.96 -3.21 2.30
N THR A 75 -13.00 -4.04 2.69
CA THR A 75 -13.14 -4.91 3.86
C THR A 75 -12.27 -4.39 4.98
N VAL A 76 -12.87 -4.09 6.10
CA VAL A 76 -12.18 -3.81 7.36
C VAL A 76 -12.02 -5.12 8.10
N ILE A 77 -10.79 -5.51 8.39
CA ILE A 77 -10.49 -6.73 9.15
C ILE A 77 -10.13 -6.34 10.58
N ASP A 78 -10.39 -7.25 11.52
CA ASP A 78 -9.93 -7.09 12.91
C ASP A 78 -8.43 -6.83 12.98
N ARG A 79 -7.96 -6.41 14.17
CA ARG A 79 -6.53 -6.19 14.47
C ARG A 79 -5.71 -7.44 14.21
N ARG A 80 -5.57 -7.81 12.96
CA ARG A 80 -4.67 -8.88 12.51
C ARG A 80 -3.45 -8.24 11.91
N LEU A 81 -2.30 -8.83 12.17
CA LEU A 81 -1.10 -8.48 11.44
C LEU A 81 -1.35 -8.68 9.94
N ALA A 82 -1.26 -7.63 9.17
CA ALA A 82 -1.55 -7.63 7.74
C ALA A 82 -0.69 -6.61 6.97
N PHE A 83 -0.51 -6.85 5.69
CA PHE A 83 -0.01 -5.82 4.77
C PHE A 83 -1.10 -4.79 4.52
N SER A 84 -0.78 -3.51 4.66
CA SER A 84 -1.64 -2.43 4.20
C SER A 84 -1.28 -2.00 2.78
N SER A 85 -0.02 -2.13 2.40
CA SER A 85 0.46 -1.94 1.03
C SER A 85 1.87 -2.47 0.86
N VAL A 86 2.24 -2.78 -0.39
CA VAL A 86 3.64 -3.03 -0.78
C VAL A 86 3.97 -2.14 -1.96
N GLY A 87 4.90 -1.23 -1.79
CA GLY A 87 5.42 -0.38 -2.86
C GLY A 87 6.71 -0.96 -3.45
N PHE A 88 6.83 -0.89 -4.78
CA PHE A 88 8.00 -1.31 -5.56
C PHE A 88 8.56 -0.12 -6.32
N TYR A 89 9.88 0.03 -6.31
CA TYR A 89 10.56 1.17 -6.90
C TYR A 89 11.88 0.76 -7.55
N LEU A 90 12.26 1.47 -8.62
CA LEU A 90 13.53 1.26 -9.33
C LEU A 90 14.68 2.05 -8.71
N ASP A 91 14.39 3.01 -7.84
CA ASP A 91 15.38 3.91 -7.26
C ASP A 91 15.39 3.84 -5.73
N LYS A 92 16.56 4.12 -5.14
CA LYS A 92 16.75 4.14 -3.68
C LYS A 92 15.89 5.19 -2.98
N LYS A 93 15.57 6.29 -3.64
CA LYS A 93 14.70 7.34 -3.11
C LYS A 93 13.23 6.94 -3.11
N ARG A 94 12.87 5.84 -3.82
CA ARG A 94 11.52 5.32 -3.97
C ARG A 94 10.56 6.33 -4.60
N THR A 95 11.03 6.98 -5.65
CA THR A 95 10.27 7.97 -6.43
C THR A 95 9.82 7.41 -7.78
N VAL A 96 10.54 6.43 -8.32
CA VAL A 96 10.22 5.79 -9.60
C VAL A 96 9.56 4.43 -9.35
N PRO A 97 8.23 4.30 -9.53
CA PRO A 97 7.54 3.03 -9.35
C PRO A 97 8.10 1.96 -10.29
N ALA A 98 8.26 0.74 -9.78
CA ALA A 98 8.59 -0.42 -10.58
C ALA A 98 7.31 -1.14 -11.02
N SER A 99 7.32 -1.68 -12.23
CA SER A 99 6.32 -2.65 -12.69
C SER A 99 6.65 -4.06 -12.20
N SER A 100 5.76 -5.01 -12.49
CA SER A 100 6.06 -6.44 -12.28
C SER A 100 7.08 -7.00 -13.28
N LYS A 101 7.57 -6.18 -14.22
CA LYS A 101 8.61 -6.53 -15.19
C LYS A 101 9.84 -5.67 -14.95
N LEU A 102 10.98 -6.32 -14.78
CA LEU A 102 12.29 -5.71 -14.62
C LEU A 102 13.18 -6.13 -15.77
N THR A 103 14.25 -5.39 -16.03
CA THR A 103 15.30 -5.79 -16.97
C THR A 103 16.53 -6.24 -16.19
N CYS A 104 17.27 -7.22 -16.70
CA CYS A 104 18.56 -7.59 -16.11
C CYS A 104 19.44 -6.37 -15.86
N GLY A 105 20.04 -6.29 -14.68
CA GLY A 105 20.82 -5.13 -14.23
C GLY A 105 20.03 -4.09 -13.45
N GLN A 106 18.70 -4.21 -13.34
CA GLN A 106 17.91 -3.36 -12.46
C GLN A 106 17.88 -3.89 -11.02
N SER A 107 17.80 -2.97 -10.07
CA SER A 107 17.56 -3.24 -8.65
C SER A 107 16.11 -2.95 -8.31
N LEU A 108 15.59 -3.67 -7.31
CA LEU A 108 14.25 -3.45 -6.80
C LEU A 108 14.30 -2.95 -5.36
N HIS A 109 13.69 -1.80 -5.11
CA HIS A 109 13.53 -1.24 -3.77
C HIS A 109 12.11 -1.43 -3.28
N LEU A 110 11.98 -1.91 -2.05
CA LEU A 110 10.72 -2.30 -1.44
C LEU A 110 10.32 -1.31 -0.36
N LYS A 111 9.02 -1.08 -0.23
CA LYS A 111 8.44 -0.30 0.86
C LYS A 111 7.14 -0.95 1.33
N PRO A 112 7.21 -2.11 1.99
CA PRO A 112 6.04 -2.73 2.59
C PRO A 112 5.58 -1.95 3.81
N ARG A 113 4.25 -1.91 3.99
CA ARG A 113 3.59 -1.31 5.14
C ARG A 113 2.70 -2.34 5.80
N TYR A 114 2.72 -2.36 7.13
CA TYR A 114 1.99 -3.32 7.94
C TYR A 114 1.13 -2.63 8.99
N VAL A 115 0.02 -3.27 9.30
CA VAL A 115 -0.92 -2.87 10.36
C VAL A 115 -1.22 -4.06 11.26
N GLY A 116 -1.85 -3.81 12.41
CA GLY A 116 -2.27 -4.87 13.33
C GLY A 116 -1.13 -5.53 14.13
N TRP A 117 0.04 -4.93 14.16
CA TRP A 117 1.16 -5.33 14.99
C TRP A 117 0.94 -4.93 16.45
N GLU A 118 1.66 -5.57 17.37
CA GLU A 118 1.59 -5.27 18.80
C GLU A 118 2.84 -4.53 19.29
N ASN A 119 2.71 -3.86 20.42
CA ASN A 119 3.84 -3.24 21.10
C ASN A 119 3.83 -3.57 22.58
N ALA A 120 5.02 -3.59 23.18
CA ALA A 120 5.20 -3.70 24.62
C ALA A 120 5.91 -2.43 25.10
N ALA A 121 5.29 -1.73 26.05
CA ALA A 121 5.79 -0.46 26.59
C ALA A 121 6.18 0.58 25.51
N GLY A 122 5.36 0.72 24.46
CA GLY A 122 5.61 1.66 23.36
C GLY A 122 6.72 1.27 22.38
N VAL A 123 7.25 0.05 22.49
CA VAL A 123 8.28 -0.49 21.60
C VAL A 123 7.71 -1.67 20.82
N TYR A 124 7.95 -1.72 19.52
CA TYR A 124 7.69 -2.92 18.73
C TYR A 124 8.96 -3.71 18.46
N ARG A 125 8.79 -5.02 18.23
CA ARG A 125 9.84 -5.92 17.80
C ARG A 125 9.32 -6.77 16.66
N ALA A 126 9.99 -6.72 15.55
CA ALA A 126 9.59 -7.48 14.38
C ALA A 126 10.80 -7.96 13.57
N ASN A 127 10.65 -9.05 12.85
CA ASN A 127 11.60 -9.49 11.83
C ASN A 127 10.90 -9.49 10.48
N GLN A 128 11.47 -8.77 9.51
CA GLN A 128 11.03 -8.85 8.12
C GLN A 128 11.99 -9.74 7.35
N THR A 129 11.48 -10.81 6.75
CA THR A 129 12.22 -11.67 5.83
C THR A 129 11.80 -11.36 4.40
N VAL A 130 12.77 -11.15 3.52
CA VAL A 130 12.56 -10.95 2.08
C VAL A 130 13.27 -12.07 1.35
N SER A 131 12.52 -12.85 0.58
CA SER A 131 13.07 -13.99 -0.17
C SER A 131 12.68 -13.90 -1.64
N VAL A 132 13.60 -14.31 -2.52
CA VAL A 132 13.34 -14.52 -3.94
C VAL A 132 13.33 -16.01 -4.19
N LEU A 133 12.26 -16.48 -4.81
CA LEU A 133 12.10 -17.88 -5.17
C LEU A 133 11.99 -18.01 -6.69
N ASP A 134 12.49 -19.10 -7.22
CA ASP A 134 12.19 -19.51 -8.58
C ASP A 134 10.69 -19.82 -8.71
N ALA A 135 10.01 -19.24 -9.70
CA ALA A 135 8.55 -19.38 -9.81
C ALA A 135 8.11 -20.81 -10.14
N LYS A 136 8.96 -21.59 -10.83
CA LYS A 136 8.67 -22.97 -11.27
C LYS A 136 8.97 -23.99 -10.18
N THR A 137 10.19 -23.93 -9.63
CA THR A 137 10.67 -24.93 -8.65
C THR A 137 10.31 -24.59 -7.22
N LYS A 138 9.94 -23.32 -6.94
CA LYS A 138 9.73 -22.76 -5.58
C LYS A 138 10.97 -22.78 -4.70
N GLU A 139 12.12 -23.06 -5.27
CA GLU A 139 13.39 -23.00 -4.57
C GLU A 139 13.71 -21.56 -4.15
N VAL A 140 14.19 -21.40 -2.91
CA VAL A 140 14.63 -20.10 -2.39
C VAL A 140 16.03 -19.82 -2.96
N LEU A 141 16.13 -18.81 -3.80
CA LEU A 141 17.40 -18.40 -4.41
C LEU A 141 18.18 -17.43 -3.53
N VAL A 142 17.45 -16.54 -2.85
CA VAL A 142 18.01 -15.54 -1.92
C VAL A 142 17.02 -15.34 -0.79
N SER A 143 17.53 -15.20 0.43
CA SER A 143 16.71 -14.81 1.58
C SER A 143 17.52 -13.90 2.48
N GLN A 144 16.89 -12.86 3.00
CA GLN A 144 17.51 -11.89 3.90
C GLN A 144 16.54 -11.48 5.01
N ASP A 145 17.05 -11.45 6.24
CA ASP A 145 16.33 -11.04 7.43
C ASP A 145 16.71 -9.62 7.85
N PHE A 146 15.69 -8.89 8.29
CA PHE A 146 15.79 -7.50 8.77
C PHE A 146 15.14 -7.40 10.14
N PRO A 147 15.84 -7.78 11.23
CA PRO A 147 15.32 -7.62 12.57
C PRO A 147 15.24 -6.14 12.94
N THR A 148 14.13 -5.74 13.52
CA THR A 148 13.87 -4.36 13.88
C THR A 148 13.28 -4.26 15.30
N ARG A 149 13.80 -3.29 16.06
CA ARG A 149 13.27 -2.88 17.35
C ARG A 149 13.27 -1.35 17.37
N SER A 150 12.12 -0.73 17.58
CA SER A 150 12.02 0.73 17.61
C SER A 150 10.78 1.17 18.41
N LYS A 151 10.66 2.49 18.62
CA LYS A 151 9.44 3.09 19.15
C LYS A 151 8.26 2.83 18.22
N ALA A 152 7.11 2.55 18.80
CA ALA A 152 5.88 2.36 18.05
C ALA A 152 5.46 3.66 17.34
N PRO A 153 5.17 3.64 16.03
CA PRO A 153 4.72 4.83 15.33
C PRO A 153 3.29 5.21 15.75
N ALA A 154 3.04 6.51 15.91
CA ALA A 154 1.74 7.02 16.36
C ALA A 154 0.58 6.64 15.43
N ASN A 155 0.82 6.51 14.12
CA ASN A 155 -0.19 6.11 13.13
C ASN A 155 -0.42 4.59 13.05
N GLN A 156 0.21 3.81 13.91
CA GLN A 156 0.13 2.35 13.96
C GLN A 156 0.44 1.64 12.62
N VAL A 157 1.16 2.29 11.71
CA VAL A 157 1.63 1.71 10.46
C VAL A 157 3.14 1.51 10.52
N LEU A 158 3.59 0.27 10.52
CA LEU A 158 5.00 -0.04 10.37
C LEU A 158 5.39 0.05 8.90
N THR A 159 6.43 0.79 8.62
CA THR A 159 7.01 0.87 7.27
C THR A 159 8.42 0.33 7.31
N PHE A 160 8.66 -0.70 6.52
CA PHE A 160 9.99 -1.25 6.30
C PHE A 160 10.53 -0.79 4.96
N THR A 161 11.81 -0.95 4.79
CA THR A 161 12.48 -0.72 3.51
C THR A 161 13.36 -1.90 3.22
N GLY A 162 13.25 -2.43 2.02
CA GLY A 162 14.08 -3.52 1.53
C GLY A 162 14.75 -3.14 0.22
N HIS A 163 15.74 -3.91 -0.16
CA HIS A 163 16.45 -3.76 -1.41
C HIS A 163 16.84 -5.15 -1.90
N LEU A 164 16.45 -5.47 -3.12
CA LEU A 164 17.00 -6.60 -3.87
C LEU A 164 18.05 -6.03 -4.80
N GLY A 165 19.26 -6.62 -4.74
CA GLY A 165 20.37 -6.26 -5.60
C GLY A 165 20.07 -6.44 -7.08
N LEU A 166 21.09 -6.31 -7.90
CA LEU A 166 20.98 -6.46 -9.36
C LEU A 166 20.43 -7.83 -9.73
N MET A 167 19.33 -7.85 -10.46
CA MET A 167 18.77 -9.07 -11.04
C MET A 167 19.58 -9.42 -12.30
N THR A 168 20.39 -10.45 -12.23
CA THR A 168 21.33 -10.80 -13.31
C THR A 168 20.85 -11.93 -14.21
N ARG A 169 19.79 -12.64 -13.80
CA ARG A 169 19.26 -13.80 -14.51
C ARG A 169 17.82 -13.49 -14.99
N PRO A 170 17.53 -13.66 -16.29
CA PRO A 170 16.17 -13.55 -16.80
C PRO A 170 15.31 -14.73 -16.31
N GLY A 171 14.01 -14.50 -16.15
CA GLY A 171 13.06 -15.52 -15.72
C GLY A 171 11.88 -14.95 -14.94
N ILE A 172 11.03 -15.86 -14.48
CA ILE A 172 9.91 -15.52 -13.62
C ILE A 172 10.24 -15.94 -12.19
N PHE A 173 10.04 -15.02 -11.27
CA PHE A 173 10.39 -15.17 -9.86
C PHE A 173 9.21 -14.83 -8.96
N ILE A 174 9.25 -15.32 -7.74
CA ILE A 174 8.34 -14.94 -6.67
C ILE A 174 9.16 -14.17 -5.63
N LEU A 175 8.73 -12.97 -5.33
CA LEU A 175 9.18 -12.21 -4.18
C LEU A 175 8.25 -12.56 -3.01
N ARG A 176 8.79 -13.21 -2.00
CA ARG A 176 8.10 -13.45 -0.74
C ARG A 176 8.55 -12.43 0.28
N ILE A 177 7.61 -11.70 0.84
CA ILE A 177 7.85 -10.78 1.95
C ILE A 177 7.08 -11.32 3.15
N GLN A 178 7.77 -11.57 4.25
CA GLN A 178 7.19 -12.04 5.50
C GLN A 178 7.52 -11.06 6.62
N LEU A 179 6.55 -10.72 7.45
CA LEU A 179 6.78 -10.05 8.72
C LEU A 179 6.38 -10.97 9.85
N THR A 180 7.26 -11.11 10.84
CA THR A 180 6.98 -11.77 12.10
C THR A 180 6.99 -10.72 13.21
N ASP A 181 5.83 -10.51 13.84
CA ASP A 181 5.69 -9.74 15.06
C ASP A 181 6.17 -10.60 16.23
N GLN A 182 7.30 -10.22 16.83
CA GLN A 182 7.93 -10.98 17.91
C GLN A 182 7.24 -10.79 19.26
N ILE A 183 6.36 -9.80 19.40
CA ILE A 183 5.58 -9.57 20.63
C ILE A 183 4.32 -10.42 20.58
N ALA A 184 3.54 -10.31 19.52
CA ALA A 184 2.31 -11.08 19.31
C ALA A 184 2.57 -12.54 18.90
N GLN A 185 3.80 -12.91 18.53
CA GLN A 185 4.16 -14.23 17.95
C GLN A 185 3.29 -14.58 16.73
N LYS A 186 3.02 -13.57 15.88
CA LYS A 186 2.22 -13.70 14.68
C LYS A 186 3.05 -13.37 13.45
N SER A 187 2.75 -14.04 12.35
CA SER A 187 3.40 -13.79 11.07
C SER A 187 2.38 -13.56 9.98
N VAL A 188 2.75 -12.74 9.01
CA VAL A 188 2.03 -12.53 7.76
C VAL A 188 3.00 -12.58 6.61
N SER A 189 2.63 -13.23 5.51
CA SER A 189 3.44 -13.29 4.30
C SER A 189 2.63 -12.92 3.07
N GLN A 190 3.31 -12.36 2.07
CA GLN A 190 2.74 -12.06 0.76
C GLN A 190 3.73 -12.48 -0.32
N ASP A 191 3.23 -13.21 -1.30
CA ASP A 191 3.96 -13.61 -2.50
C ASP A 191 3.54 -12.73 -3.67
N LEU A 192 4.53 -12.24 -4.41
CA LEU A 192 4.34 -11.32 -5.52
C LEU A 192 5.18 -11.82 -6.70
N SER A 193 4.52 -12.14 -7.81
CA SER A 193 5.21 -12.59 -9.01
C SER A 193 5.80 -11.42 -9.77
N PHE A 194 7.03 -11.57 -10.27
CA PHE A 194 7.67 -10.61 -11.15
C PHE A 194 8.51 -11.32 -12.22
N GLU A 195 8.71 -10.65 -13.34
CA GLU A 195 9.47 -11.14 -14.47
C GLU A 195 10.74 -10.31 -14.65
N VAL A 196 11.86 -10.98 -14.87
CA VAL A 196 13.12 -10.34 -15.26
C VAL A 196 13.37 -10.64 -16.74
N LEU A 197 13.38 -9.60 -17.55
CA LEU A 197 13.64 -9.67 -18.97
C LEU A 197 15.13 -9.65 -19.26
N PRO A 198 15.62 -10.28 -20.31
CA PRO A 198 17.00 -10.12 -20.77
C PRO A 198 17.28 -8.64 -21.10
N ARG A 199 18.54 -8.28 -21.11
CA ARG A 199 19.00 -6.93 -21.44
C ARG A 199 19.06 -6.71 -22.94
#